data_c4950fe603e3f78d02185ccd195e241c
#
_entry.id   c4950fe603e3f78d02185ccd195e241c
#
_cell.length_a   1.000
_cell.length_b   1.000
_cell.length_c   1.000
_cell.angle_alpha   90.00
_cell.angle_beta   90.00
_cell.angle_gamma   90.00
#
_symmetry.space_group_name_H-M   'P 1'
#
loop_
_entity.id
_entity.type
_entity.pdbx_description
1 polymer ?
#
loop_
_entity_poly.entity_id
_entity_poly.type
_entity_poly.pdbx_seq_one_letter_code
_entity_poly.pdbx_strand_id
1 'polypeptide(L)'
;EMASAGRYPYTGRLGVLSAEDKRQVHAALALVGAEALAGRDFNRISDGQRQRVLLARAICQQPELILLDEPTSFLDIKGKAELLAILKSLARDKKMAVILSLHELELAQKVSDKVVCVSAAGVSDVMTPEKAFARENICKIYALTDEQYAFLYGEEKVPEEKRPLFEHYVRSGQKLLRCGYTTGTCAALGAAGAARLLLT
;
A
#
# COMPACT_ATOMS: atom_id res chain seq x y z
N GLU A 1 -23.23 -8.29 -6.14
CA GLU A 1 -22.74 -8.96 -7.36
C GLU A 1 -21.20 -8.97 -7.44
N MET A 2 -20.48 -7.83 -7.35
CA MET A 2 -19.01 -7.79 -7.49
C MET A 2 -18.29 -8.71 -6.49
N ALA A 3 -18.61 -8.62 -5.19
CA ALA A 3 -18.03 -9.52 -4.18
C ALA A 3 -18.44 -10.99 -4.40
N SER A 4 -19.67 -11.24 -4.83
CA SER A 4 -20.19 -12.58 -5.08
C SER A 4 -19.47 -13.32 -6.21
N ALA A 5 -18.88 -12.59 -7.15
CA ALA A 5 -18.08 -13.19 -8.22
C ALA A 5 -16.86 -13.97 -7.69
N GLY A 6 -16.40 -13.67 -6.46
CA GLY A 6 -15.36 -14.45 -5.77
C GLY A 6 -15.78 -15.89 -5.47
N ARG A 7 -17.08 -16.20 -5.48
CA ARG A 7 -17.60 -17.54 -5.23
C ARG A 7 -17.79 -18.40 -6.50
N TYR A 8 -17.60 -17.83 -7.69
CA TYR A 8 -17.79 -18.58 -8.94
C TYR A 8 -16.99 -19.89 -9.03
N PRO A 9 -15.77 -20.01 -8.50
CA PRO A 9 -15.07 -21.31 -8.51
C PRO A 9 -15.79 -22.40 -7.71
N TYR A 10 -16.69 -22.03 -6.81
CA TYR A 10 -17.44 -22.96 -5.93
C TYR A 10 -18.88 -23.18 -6.38
N THR A 11 -19.36 -22.40 -7.36
CA THR A 11 -20.70 -22.57 -7.93
C THR A 11 -20.67 -23.62 -9.04
N GLY A 12 -21.73 -24.42 -9.16
CA GLY A 12 -21.85 -25.38 -10.24
C GLY A 12 -22.00 -24.71 -11.62
N ARG A 13 -22.26 -25.51 -12.65
CA ARG A 13 -22.38 -25.06 -14.06
C ARG A 13 -23.36 -23.91 -14.29
N LEU A 14 -24.35 -23.74 -13.44
CA LEU A 14 -25.34 -22.66 -13.54
C LEU A 14 -24.94 -21.37 -12.81
N GLY A 15 -23.81 -21.31 -12.13
CA GLY A 15 -23.34 -20.13 -11.43
C GLY A 15 -24.25 -19.67 -10.28
N VAL A 16 -25.17 -20.55 -9.80
CA VAL A 16 -26.12 -20.19 -8.74
C VAL A 16 -25.43 -20.27 -7.38
N LEU A 17 -25.51 -19.18 -6.62
CA LEU A 17 -24.96 -19.09 -5.26
C LEU A 17 -25.83 -19.91 -4.29
N SER A 18 -25.22 -20.84 -3.59
CA SER A 18 -25.84 -21.56 -2.47
C SER A 18 -26.07 -20.65 -1.26
N ALA A 19 -26.79 -21.15 -0.26
CA ALA A 19 -26.92 -20.43 1.02
C ALA A 19 -25.55 -20.21 1.72
N GLU A 20 -24.65 -21.20 1.59
CA GLU A 20 -23.28 -21.11 2.12
C GLU A 20 -22.49 -20.02 1.40
N ASP A 21 -22.53 -19.97 0.06
CA ASP A 21 -21.83 -18.92 -0.70
C ASP A 21 -22.30 -17.53 -0.31
N LYS A 22 -23.60 -17.33 -0.10
CA LYS A 22 -24.15 -16.06 0.37
C LYS A 22 -23.63 -15.70 1.76
N ARG A 23 -23.52 -16.66 2.69
CA ARG A 23 -22.92 -16.43 4.01
C ARG A 23 -21.45 -16.01 3.91
N GLN A 24 -20.67 -16.68 3.05
CA GLN A 24 -19.26 -16.32 2.82
C GLN A 24 -19.10 -14.91 2.23
N VAL A 25 -19.97 -14.52 1.31
CA VAL A 25 -19.98 -13.16 0.75
C VAL A 25 -20.27 -12.12 1.84
N HIS A 26 -21.28 -12.38 2.68
CA HIS A 26 -21.59 -11.46 3.78
C HIS A 26 -20.46 -11.38 4.80
N ALA A 27 -19.86 -12.50 5.18
CA ALA A 27 -18.73 -12.55 6.08
C ALA A 27 -17.51 -11.79 5.52
N ALA A 28 -17.23 -11.94 4.22
CA ALA A 28 -16.15 -11.22 3.57
C ALA A 28 -16.40 -9.70 3.53
N LEU A 29 -17.63 -9.27 3.24
CA LEU A 29 -18.01 -7.84 3.28
C LEU A 29 -17.89 -7.27 4.70
N ALA A 30 -18.27 -8.02 5.72
CA ALA A 30 -18.13 -7.64 7.12
C ALA A 30 -16.65 -7.46 7.51
N LEU A 31 -15.79 -8.40 7.14
CA LEU A 31 -14.35 -8.34 7.41
C LEU A 31 -13.68 -7.07 6.87
N VAL A 32 -14.15 -6.54 5.75
CA VAL A 32 -13.59 -5.34 5.14
C VAL A 32 -14.41 -4.07 5.46
N GLY A 33 -15.41 -4.15 6.33
CA GLY A 33 -16.28 -3.02 6.68
C GLY A 33 -17.08 -2.48 5.49
N ALA A 34 -17.52 -3.35 4.58
CA ALA A 34 -18.24 -3.00 3.36
C ALA A 34 -19.69 -3.51 3.34
N GLU A 35 -20.26 -3.93 4.47
CA GLU A 35 -21.63 -4.47 4.55
C GLU A 35 -22.68 -3.47 4.05
N ALA A 36 -22.54 -2.18 4.41
CA ALA A 36 -23.45 -1.11 3.99
C ALA A 36 -23.43 -0.85 2.48
N LEU A 37 -22.48 -1.46 1.75
CA LEU A 37 -22.37 -1.37 0.29
C LEU A 37 -23.11 -2.51 -0.43
N ALA A 38 -23.65 -3.47 0.32
CA ALA A 38 -24.44 -4.55 -0.25
C ALA A 38 -25.63 -3.96 -1.04
N GLY A 39 -25.77 -4.39 -2.30
CA GLY A 39 -26.81 -3.89 -3.19
C GLY A 39 -26.53 -2.54 -3.86
N ARG A 40 -25.46 -1.84 -3.52
CA ARG A 40 -25.07 -0.60 -4.22
C ARG A 40 -24.41 -0.89 -5.56
N ASP A 41 -24.58 0.01 -6.50
CA ASP A 41 -23.87 -0.02 -7.78
C ASP A 41 -22.37 0.24 -7.54
N PHE A 42 -21.53 -0.71 -7.98
CA PHE A 42 -20.08 -0.64 -7.86
C PHE A 42 -19.48 0.60 -8.52
N ASN A 43 -20.09 1.10 -9.59
CA ASN A 43 -19.61 2.29 -10.29
C ASN A 43 -19.98 3.61 -9.57
N ARG A 44 -20.86 3.56 -8.57
CA ARG A 44 -21.36 4.73 -7.83
C ARG A 44 -20.81 4.83 -6.41
N ILE A 45 -19.83 4.03 -6.06
CA ILE A 45 -19.14 4.09 -4.76
C ILE A 45 -17.74 4.70 -4.92
N SER A 46 -17.17 5.22 -3.82
CA SER A 46 -15.83 5.81 -3.83
C SER A 46 -14.72 4.79 -4.12
N ASP A 47 -13.53 5.25 -4.53
CA ASP A 47 -12.41 4.36 -4.84
C ASP A 47 -12.00 3.51 -3.63
N GLY A 48 -11.97 4.08 -2.42
CA GLY A 48 -11.73 3.31 -1.19
C GLY A 48 -12.80 2.26 -0.91
N GLN A 49 -14.07 2.57 -1.21
CA GLN A 49 -15.15 1.60 -1.10
C GLN A 49 -15.03 0.50 -2.17
N ARG A 50 -14.65 0.85 -3.40
CA ARG A 50 -14.36 -0.13 -4.46
C ARG A 50 -13.24 -1.08 -4.04
N GLN A 51 -12.15 -0.55 -3.50
CA GLN A 51 -11.01 -1.33 -3.05
C GLN A 51 -11.42 -2.36 -1.98
N ARG A 52 -12.25 -1.95 -1.01
CA ARG A 52 -12.79 -2.89 -0.01
C ARG A 52 -13.67 -3.97 -0.62
N VAL A 53 -14.51 -3.63 -1.57
CA VAL A 53 -15.36 -4.63 -2.26
C VAL A 53 -14.52 -5.61 -3.08
N LEU A 54 -13.46 -5.14 -3.75
CA LEU A 54 -12.52 -6.00 -4.47
C LEU A 54 -11.74 -6.92 -3.52
N LEU A 55 -11.33 -6.40 -2.36
CA LEU A 55 -10.71 -7.22 -1.32
C LEU A 55 -11.70 -8.27 -0.78
N ALA A 56 -12.96 -7.89 -0.52
CA ALA A 56 -14.01 -8.87 -0.14
C ALA A 56 -14.19 -9.95 -1.21
N ARG A 57 -14.17 -9.61 -2.49
CA ARG A 57 -14.20 -10.58 -3.59
C ARG A 57 -13.05 -11.58 -3.52
N ALA A 58 -11.82 -11.10 -3.25
CA ALA A 58 -10.67 -11.97 -3.09
C ALA A 58 -10.81 -12.88 -1.86
N ILE A 59 -11.25 -12.34 -0.73
CA ILE A 59 -11.48 -13.11 0.51
C ILE A 59 -12.56 -14.19 0.33
N CYS A 60 -13.60 -13.92 -0.48
CA CYS A 60 -14.64 -14.91 -0.80
C CYS A 60 -14.11 -16.20 -1.43
N GLN A 61 -12.94 -16.16 -2.04
CA GLN A 61 -12.26 -17.33 -2.59
C GLN A 61 -11.61 -18.20 -1.52
N GLN A 62 -11.62 -17.75 -0.26
CA GLN A 62 -10.96 -18.41 0.87
C GLN A 62 -9.49 -18.75 0.55
N PRO A 63 -8.71 -17.77 0.08
CA PRO A 63 -7.33 -18.00 -0.33
C PRO A 63 -6.41 -18.16 0.88
N GLU A 64 -5.34 -18.91 0.71
CA GLU A 64 -4.22 -18.95 1.66
C GLU A 64 -3.28 -17.75 1.48
N LEU A 65 -3.26 -17.19 0.28
CA LEU A 65 -2.40 -16.06 -0.11
C LEU A 65 -3.20 -15.03 -0.90
N ILE A 66 -3.06 -13.75 -0.53
CA ILE A 66 -3.56 -12.61 -1.30
C ILE A 66 -2.36 -11.81 -1.85
N LEU A 67 -2.43 -11.51 -3.15
CA LEU A 67 -1.50 -10.61 -3.82
C LEU A 67 -2.21 -9.30 -4.15
N LEU A 68 -1.60 -8.18 -3.75
CA LEU A 68 -2.14 -6.84 -3.98
C LEU A 68 -1.07 -5.95 -4.62
N ASP A 69 -1.40 -5.37 -5.76
CA ASP A 69 -0.52 -4.41 -6.42
C ASP A 69 -1.01 -3.00 -6.12
N GLU A 70 -0.15 -2.23 -5.46
CA GLU A 70 -0.38 -0.84 -5.04
C GLU A 70 -1.78 -0.58 -4.42
N PRO A 71 -2.22 -1.35 -3.43
CA PRO A 71 -3.60 -1.27 -2.94
C PRO A 71 -3.94 0.05 -2.24
N THR A 72 -2.93 0.87 -1.93
CA THR A 72 -3.09 2.18 -1.28
C THR A 72 -3.16 3.35 -2.28
N SER A 73 -2.91 3.09 -3.56
CA SER A 73 -2.99 4.11 -4.61
C SER A 73 -4.39 4.71 -4.67
N PHE A 74 -4.47 6.02 -4.85
CA PHE A 74 -5.72 6.81 -4.91
C PHE A 74 -6.55 6.84 -3.62
N LEU A 75 -6.04 6.33 -2.51
CA LEU A 75 -6.68 6.45 -1.21
C LEU A 75 -6.16 7.66 -0.44
N ASP A 76 -7.04 8.33 0.29
CA ASP A 76 -6.65 9.31 1.29
C ASP A 76 -5.98 8.64 2.51
N ILE A 77 -5.39 9.43 3.38
CA ILE A 77 -4.65 8.92 4.56
C ILE A 77 -5.52 7.99 5.42
N LYS A 78 -6.81 8.33 5.59
CA LYS A 78 -7.75 7.51 6.36
C LYS A 78 -8.02 6.17 5.67
N GLY A 79 -8.30 6.20 4.36
CA GLY A 79 -8.53 4.99 3.56
C GLY A 79 -7.32 4.05 3.56
N LYS A 80 -6.09 4.59 3.44
CA LYS A 80 -4.85 3.82 3.55
C LYS A 80 -4.73 3.13 4.91
N ALA A 81 -4.93 3.88 5.99
CA ALA A 81 -4.84 3.34 7.35
C ALA A 81 -5.85 2.21 7.58
N GLU A 82 -7.11 2.41 7.15
CA GLU A 82 -8.18 1.43 7.28
C GLU A 82 -7.89 0.16 6.46
N LEU A 83 -7.46 0.30 5.21
CA LEU A 83 -7.12 -0.84 4.36
C LEU A 83 -5.96 -1.66 4.94
N LEU A 84 -4.87 -0.99 5.34
CA LEU A 84 -3.71 -1.66 5.91
C LEU A 84 -4.02 -2.34 7.25
N ALA A 85 -4.89 -1.76 8.08
CA ALA A 85 -5.37 -2.39 9.30
C ALA A 85 -6.15 -3.68 9.02
N ILE A 86 -7.02 -3.67 7.99
CA ILE A 86 -7.75 -4.88 7.55
C ILE A 86 -6.77 -5.95 7.08
N LEU A 87 -5.80 -5.61 6.23
CA LEU A 87 -4.80 -6.56 5.73
C LEU A 87 -3.97 -7.17 6.86
N LYS A 88 -3.58 -6.36 7.85
CA LYS A 88 -2.85 -6.81 9.03
C LYS A 88 -3.68 -7.77 9.90
N SER A 89 -4.98 -7.51 10.07
CA SER A 89 -5.90 -8.43 10.76
C SER A 89 -6.05 -9.74 9.98
N LEU A 90 -6.19 -9.70 8.65
CA LEU A 90 -6.26 -10.91 7.82
C LEU A 90 -5.00 -11.78 7.99
N ALA A 91 -3.82 -11.15 7.98
CA ALA A 91 -2.57 -11.88 8.16
C ALA A 91 -2.46 -12.52 9.54
N ARG A 92 -2.78 -11.78 10.61
CA ARG A 92 -2.60 -12.23 12.00
C ARG A 92 -3.72 -13.16 12.47
N ASP A 93 -4.97 -12.73 12.30
CA ASP A 93 -6.12 -13.40 12.89
C ASP A 93 -6.60 -14.57 12.01
N LYS A 94 -6.47 -14.45 10.70
CA LYS A 94 -6.85 -15.49 9.74
C LYS A 94 -5.68 -16.33 9.24
N LYS A 95 -4.46 -16.02 9.66
CA LYS A 95 -3.22 -16.69 9.22
C LYS A 95 -3.08 -16.73 7.70
N MET A 96 -3.57 -15.71 7.03
CA MET A 96 -3.53 -15.57 5.59
C MET A 96 -2.21 -14.89 5.18
N ALA A 97 -1.50 -15.43 4.22
CA ALA A 97 -0.34 -14.75 3.67
C ALA A 97 -0.79 -13.56 2.82
N VAL A 98 -0.20 -12.38 3.06
CA VAL A 98 -0.49 -11.17 2.29
C VAL A 98 0.79 -10.64 1.68
N ILE A 99 0.82 -10.54 0.36
CA ILE A 99 1.91 -9.90 -0.39
C ILE A 99 1.35 -8.65 -1.03
N LEU A 100 1.99 -7.50 -0.78
CA LEU A 100 1.55 -6.25 -1.40
C LEU A 100 2.75 -5.43 -1.87
N SER A 101 2.56 -4.69 -2.97
CA SER A 101 3.50 -3.65 -3.38
C SER A 101 3.08 -2.32 -2.75
N LEU A 102 4.03 -1.55 -2.25
CA LEU A 102 3.82 -0.20 -1.72
C LEU A 102 4.92 0.73 -2.19
N HIS A 103 4.56 1.98 -2.47
CA HIS A 103 5.50 3.04 -2.78
C HIS A 103 5.86 3.89 -1.55
N GLU A 104 4.99 3.91 -0.55
CA GLU A 104 5.20 4.69 0.67
C GLU A 104 6.04 3.90 1.68
N LEU A 105 7.32 4.25 1.79
CA LEU A 105 8.28 3.55 2.66
C LEU A 105 7.86 3.53 4.12
N GLU A 106 7.29 4.63 4.62
CA GLU A 106 6.85 4.72 6.01
C GLU A 106 5.69 3.76 6.31
N LEU A 107 4.75 3.61 5.36
CA LEU A 107 3.66 2.65 5.50
C LEU A 107 4.20 1.22 5.41
N ALA A 108 5.07 0.97 4.43
CA ALA A 108 5.73 -0.29 4.26
C ALA A 108 6.46 -0.74 5.53
N GLN A 109 7.23 0.14 6.16
CA GLN A 109 7.94 -0.14 7.39
C GLN A 109 7.02 -0.50 8.56
N LYS A 110 5.84 0.15 8.65
CA LYS A 110 4.89 -0.03 9.76
C LYS A 110 4.06 -1.31 9.65
N VAL A 111 3.84 -1.82 8.43
CA VAL A 111 2.88 -2.91 8.23
C VAL A 111 3.54 -4.25 7.92
N SER A 112 4.80 -4.26 7.47
CA SER A 112 5.46 -5.47 7.01
C SER A 112 6.10 -6.27 8.12
N ASP A 113 6.08 -7.59 8.01
CA ASP A 113 6.93 -8.49 8.77
C ASP A 113 8.20 -8.83 7.98
N LYS A 114 8.12 -8.85 6.65
CA LYS A 114 9.23 -9.10 5.74
C LYS A 114 9.14 -8.20 4.51
N VAL A 115 10.27 -7.80 3.98
CA VAL A 115 10.38 -6.88 2.84
C VAL A 115 11.30 -7.46 1.78
N VAL A 116 10.87 -7.33 0.53
CA VAL A 116 11.69 -7.55 -0.66
C VAL A 116 11.72 -6.26 -1.46
N CYS A 117 12.92 -5.75 -1.71
CA CYS A 117 13.09 -4.54 -2.51
C CYS A 117 13.31 -4.91 -3.98
N VAL A 118 12.58 -4.23 -4.86
CA VAL A 118 12.71 -4.38 -6.31
C VAL A 118 13.18 -3.05 -6.89
N SER A 119 14.31 -3.06 -7.59
CA SER A 119 14.90 -1.87 -8.21
C SER A 119 15.36 -2.21 -9.63
N ALA A 120 15.87 -1.22 -10.34
CA ALA A 120 16.50 -1.43 -11.66
C ALA A 120 17.71 -2.41 -11.60
N ALA A 121 18.38 -2.48 -10.44
CA ALA A 121 19.50 -3.40 -10.21
C ALA A 121 19.08 -4.85 -9.93
N GLY A 122 17.77 -5.10 -9.77
CA GLY A 122 17.22 -6.43 -9.52
C GLY A 122 16.37 -6.52 -8.26
N VAL A 123 16.21 -7.72 -7.76
CA VAL A 123 15.40 -8.06 -6.59
C VAL A 123 16.34 -8.41 -5.43
N SER A 124 16.09 -7.84 -4.25
CA SER A 124 16.86 -8.14 -3.04
C SER A 124 16.47 -9.49 -2.43
N ASP A 125 17.29 -9.96 -1.50
CA ASP A 125 16.88 -11.00 -0.57
C ASP A 125 15.73 -10.52 0.31
N VAL A 126 15.05 -11.48 0.95
CA VAL A 126 14.03 -11.20 1.96
C VAL A 126 14.69 -10.64 3.21
N MET A 127 14.24 -9.48 3.69
CA MET A 127 14.81 -8.77 4.81
C MET A 127 13.74 -8.44 5.86
N THR A 128 14.18 -8.14 7.09
CA THR A 128 13.30 -7.48 8.06
C THR A 128 13.09 -6.02 7.68
N PRO A 129 11.99 -5.38 8.12
CA PRO A 129 11.75 -3.96 7.83
C PRO A 129 12.90 -3.05 8.28
N GLU A 130 13.48 -3.30 9.45
CA GLU A 130 14.57 -2.51 10.00
C GLU A 130 15.80 -2.53 9.06
N LYS A 131 16.12 -3.70 8.52
CA LYS A 131 17.23 -3.85 7.58
C LYS A 131 16.89 -3.25 6.22
N ALA A 132 15.69 -3.50 5.70
CA ALA A 132 15.27 -3.01 4.39
C ALA A 132 15.23 -1.48 4.33
N PHE A 133 14.76 -0.84 5.41
CA PHE A 133 14.61 0.62 5.52
C PHE A 133 15.80 1.30 6.22
N ALA A 134 16.90 0.57 6.48
CA ALA A 134 18.13 1.19 6.91
C ALA A 134 18.66 2.15 5.84
N ARG A 135 19.31 3.25 6.29
CA ARG A 135 19.87 4.29 5.41
C ARG A 135 20.63 3.73 4.22
N GLU A 136 21.56 2.81 4.48
CA GLU A 136 22.41 2.22 3.45
C GLU A 136 21.60 1.55 2.32
N ASN A 137 20.55 0.82 2.69
CA ASN A 137 19.68 0.15 1.72
C ASN A 137 18.79 1.13 0.97
N ILE A 138 18.23 2.13 1.63
CA ILE A 138 17.44 3.18 0.98
C ILE A 138 18.31 3.94 -0.02
N CYS A 139 19.50 4.39 0.38
CA CYS A 139 20.43 5.07 -0.51
C CYS A 139 20.80 4.20 -1.72
N LYS A 140 21.02 2.90 -1.51
CA LYS A 140 21.35 1.96 -2.59
C LYS A 140 20.17 1.73 -3.54
N ILE A 141 18.95 1.55 -3.01
CA ILE A 141 17.75 1.25 -3.81
C ILE A 141 17.36 2.43 -4.69
N TYR A 142 17.42 3.65 -4.12
CA TYR A 142 17.01 4.88 -4.79
C TYR A 142 18.17 5.66 -5.40
N ALA A 143 19.38 5.14 -5.32
CA ALA A 143 20.62 5.80 -5.77
C ALA A 143 20.76 7.22 -5.17
N LEU A 144 20.38 7.39 -3.89
CA LEU A 144 20.46 8.65 -3.19
C LEU A 144 21.89 8.93 -2.70
N THR A 145 22.31 10.19 -2.80
CA THR A 145 23.49 10.66 -2.08
C THR A 145 23.17 10.83 -0.59
N ASP A 146 24.22 10.90 0.24
CA ASP A 146 24.06 11.16 1.67
C ASP A 146 23.34 12.48 1.94
N GLU A 147 23.61 13.50 1.15
CA GLU A 147 22.97 14.81 1.24
C GLU A 147 21.46 14.73 0.89
N GLN A 148 21.11 13.99 -0.15
CA GLN A 148 19.72 13.77 -0.54
C GLN A 148 18.95 12.99 0.52
N TYR A 149 19.59 11.98 1.11
CA TYR A 149 18.97 11.22 2.20
C TYR A 149 18.73 12.10 3.43
N ALA A 150 19.75 12.87 3.86
CA ALA A 150 19.62 13.78 4.99
C ALA A 150 18.53 14.86 4.77
N PHE A 151 18.38 15.34 3.54
CA PHE A 151 17.32 16.28 3.18
C PHE A 151 15.91 15.65 3.32
N LEU A 152 15.73 14.40 2.88
CA LEU A 152 14.42 13.74 2.88
C LEU A 152 14.00 13.23 4.26
N TYR A 153 14.95 12.70 5.03
CA TYR A 153 14.67 11.97 6.27
C TYR A 153 15.17 12.69 7.54
N GLY A 154 15.85 13.82 7.39
CA GLY A 154 16.24 14.68 8.51
C GLY A 154 17.24 14.00 9.43
N GLU A 155 18.50 13.84 9.02
CA GLU A 155 19.55 13.50 9.98
C GLU A 155 19.94 14.73 10.82
N GLU A 156 19.98 14.53 12.13
CA GLU A 156 20.59 15.49 13.04
C GLU A 156 22.05 15.75 12.64
N LYS A 157 22.37 17.01 12.34
CA LYS A 157 23.72 17.57 12.14
C LYS A 157 24.37 17.35 10.77
N VAL A 158 23.78 17.92 9.72
CA VAL A 158 24.61 18.52 8.68
C VAL A 158 25.06 19.88 9.24
N PRO A 159 26.37 20.16 9.36
CA PRO A 159 26.85 21.48 9.78
C PRO A 159 26.22 22.56 8.89
N GLU A 160 25.88 23.72 9.47
CA GLU A 160 25.19 24.82 8.77
C GLU A 160 25.89 25.26 7.48
N GLU A 161 27.21 25.08 7.42
CA GLU A 161 28.07 25.39 6.27
C GLU A 161 27.89 24.44 5.06
N LYS A 162 27.21 23.30 5.21
CA LYS A 162 27.00 22.31 4.15
C LYS A 162 25.53 22.02 3.85
N ARG A 163 24.61 22.91 4.24
CA ARG A 163 23.23 22.78 3.82
C ARG A 163 23.14 22.97 2.31
N PRO A 164 22.72 21.95 1.53
CA PRO A 164 22.58 22.15 0.10
C PRO A 164 21.57 23.26 -0.17
N LEU A 165 21.85 24.08 -1.15
CA LEU A 165 21.08 25.23 -1.64
C LEU A 165 19.69 24.87 -2.18
N PHE A 166 18.95 23.93 -1.56
CA PHE A 166 17.63 23.49 -1.99
C PHE A 166 16.47 24.14 -1.20
N GLU A 167 16.72 25.19 -0.46
CA GLU A 167 15.64 26.05 0.00
C GLU A 167 15.22 27.01 -1.13
N HIS A 168 14.54 26.48 -2.13
CA HIS A 168 13.89 27.30 -3.13
C HIS A 168 12.55 27.80 -2.58
N TYR A 169 12.54 29.10 -2.25
CA TYR A 169 11.33 29.83 -1.94
C TYR A 169 10.91 30.61 -3.19
N VAL A 170 9.67 30.44 -3.63
CA VAL A 170 9.08 31.26 -4.70
C VAL A 170 8.21 32.33 -4.07
N ARG A 171 8.44 33.58 -4.45
CA ARG A 171 7.62 34.70 -4.01
C ARG A 171 6.32 34.73 -4.80
N SER A 172 5.20 34.51 -4.11
CA SER A 172 3.86 34.70 -4.66
C SER A 172 3.18 35.85 -3.92
N GLY A 173 3.21 37.04 -4.51
CA GLY A 173 2.76 38.28 -3.86
C GLY A 173 3.62 38.64 -2.64
N GLN A 174 2.99 38.86 -1.48
CA GLN A 174 3.67 39.15 -0.22
C GLN A 174 4.09 37.90 0.58
N LYS A 175 3.79 36.70 0.11
CA LYS A 175 4.10 35.44 0.81
C LYS A 175 5.27 34.73 0.16
N LEU A 176 6.22 34.28 0.99
CA LEU A 176 7.26 33.32 0.60
C LEU A 176 6.65 31.90 0.71
N LEU A 177 6.53 31.24 -0.42
CA LEU A 177 6.08 29.85 -0.50
C LEU A 177 7.30 28.95 -0.62
N ARG A 178 7.44 28.00 0.31
CA ARG A 178 8.45 26.94 0.22
C ARG A 178 8.09 26.02 -0.94
N CYS A 179 8.99 25.84 -1.90
CA CYS A 179 8.81 24.84 -2.94
C CYS A 179 8.91 23.46 -2.29
N GLY A 180 7.76 22.82 -2.04
CA GLY A 180 7.69 21.41 -1.72
C GLY A 180 7.75 20.61 -3.03
N TYR A 181 8.35 19.41 -2.99
CA TYR A 181 8.25 18.48 -4.10
C TYR A 181 6.77 18.14 -4.31
N THR A 182 6.28 18.38 -5.52
CA THR A 182 4.94 17.95 -5.90
C THR A 182 4.92 16.43 -6.02
N THR A 183 3.74 15.85 -5.87
CA THR A 183 3.48 14.41 -6.02
C THR A 183 4.12 13.77 -7.26
N GLY A 184 4.34 14.56 -8.33
CA GLY A 184 5.02 14.12 -9.55
C GLY A 184 6.52 13.83 -9.37
N THR A 185 7.22 14.56 -8.49
CA THR A 185 8.65 14.33 -8.23
C THR A 185 8.86 13.15 -7.28
N CYS A 186 7.95 12.96 -6.32
CA CYS A 186 7.92 11.74 -5.49
C CYS A 186 7.59 10.50 -6.33
N ALA A 187 6.72 10.60 -7.33
CA ALA A 187 6.41 9.51 -8.26
C ALA A 187 7.61 9.15 -9.16
N ALA A 188 8.41 10.13 -9.59
CA ALA A 188 9.61 9.89 -10.39
C ALA A 188 10.73 9.22 -9.57
N LEU A 189 10.85 9.53 -8.29
CA LEU A 189 11.75 8.83 -7.37
C LEU A 189 11.20 7.46 -6.96
N GLY A 190 9.89 7.32 -6.84
CA GLY A 190 9.20 6.05 -6.54
C GLY A 190 9.19 5.05 -7.69
N ALA A 191 9.30 5.49 -8.94
CA ALA A 191 9.38 4.62 -10.11
C ALA A 191 10.68 3.79 -10.18
N ALA A 192 11.69 4.13 -9.39
CA ALA A 192 12.96 3.40 -9.33
C ALA A 192 12.96 2.21 -8.35
N GLY A 193 11.96 2.08 -7.48
CA GLY A 193 11.94 0.97 -6.53
C GLY A 193 10.56 0.66 -5.99
N ALA A 194 10.06 -0.53 -6.24
CA ALA A 194 8.88 -1.07 -5.60
C ALA A 194 9.29 -1.97 -4.44
N ALA A 195 8.83 -1.69 -3.23
CA ALA A 195 8.96 -2.61 -2.12
C ALA A 195 7.81 -3.62 -2.18
N ARG A 196 8.12 -4.91 -2.27
CA ARG A 196 7.16 -6.00 -2.10
C ARG A 196 7.15 -6.42 -0.64
N LEU A 197 5.99 -6.43 -0.05
CA LEU A 197 5.77 -6.76 1.34
C LEU A 197 5.17 -8.16 1.44
N LEU A 198 5.79 -9.00 2.26
CA LEU A 198 5.24 -10.28 2.71
C LEU A 198 4.74 -10.10 4.14
N LEU A 199 3.43 -10.13 4.32
CA LEU A 199 2.79 -10.21 5.62
C LEU A 199 2.50 -11.69 5.90
N THR A 200 3.22 -12.29 6.80
CA THR A 200 2.94 -13.65 7.30
C THR A 200 2.74 -13.63 8.79
#